data_4d650432b8a1d8f0712134187cc5a581
#
_entry.id   4d650432b8a1d8f0712134187cc5a581
#
_cell.length_a   1.000
_cell.length_b   1.000
_cell.length_c   1.000
_cell.angle_alpha   90.00
_cell.angle_beta   90.00
_cell.angle_gamma   90.00
#
_symmetry.space_group_name_H-M   'P 1'
#
loop_
_entity.id
_entity.type
_entity.pdbx_description
1 polymer ?
#
loop_
_entity_poly.entity_id
_entity_poly.type
_entity_poly.pdbx_seq_one_letter_code
_entity_poly.pdbx_strand_id
1 'polypeptide(L)'
;RDLVRSRGLGDVYKRQVITSTAFSNAGGDLNTYLSSYIEYEVGVDNQLYYAETRESEPTSSSTFNNTWNNLYSTLKSARIIINQCSDGGIDYGNYTTKGMAEVLAAYNCALIADMFGDAPCSQAALVDENGSPVYLNPKMDKQEDIYKQAMQYLDDAIADLQQEDLIDPSSQDLLYQGDAEKWLKFAYALKARYTMHLLQRSTNKDADMEKVLEYVSKSFKNTEEQAAFSVYDVNNINPLYGFFKARAALGASESMRSKLAEYNDPRLSRAFITKLDKEKEGKAQAPGTPDTDVYAPSGTPEQGTSKYGTSLFMYSATAPTLLMSFHELKFLEAEALCRLGRDAKSALKEAVVAGLLNAENSFIISRKDLG
;
A
#
# COMPACT_ATOMS: atom_id res chain seq x y z
N ARG A 1 -20.69 -9.99 -31.16
CA ARG A 1 -21.32 -9.26 -30.04
C ARG A 1 -20.74 -9.73 -28.68
N ASP A 2 -20.53 -11.04 -28.50
CA ASP A 2 -20.04 -11.60 -27.23
C ASP A 2 -18.55 -11.33 -26.99
N LEU A 3 -17.74 -11.32 -28.06
CA LEU A 3 -16.31 -10.97 -28.00
C LEU A 3 -16.07 -9.50 -27.56
N VAL A 4 -16.90 -8.57 -28.01
CA VAL A 4 -16.80 -7.14 -27.61
C VAL A 4 -17.27 -6.95 -26.18
N ARG A 5 -18.25 -7.74 -25.73
CA ARG A 5 -18.77 -7.71 -24.36
C ARG A 5 -17.78 -8.31 -23.34
N SER A 6 -17.09 -9.40 -23.73
CA SER A 6 -16.08 -10.03 -22.89
C SER A 6 -14.81 -9.17 -22.77
N ARG A 7 -14.38 -8.49 -23.84
CA ARG A 7 -13.27 -7.53 -23.80
C ARG A 7 -13.59 -6.35 -22.88
N GLY A 8 -14.82 -5.80 -22.94
CA GLY A 8 -15.25 -4.73 -22.03
C GLY A 8 -15.25 -5.14 -20.55
N LEU A 9 -15.56 -6.39 -20.23
CA LEU A 9 -15.49 -6.92 -18.86
C LEU A 9 -14.03 -7.08 -18.40
N GLY A 10 -13.13 -7.57 -19.25
CA GLY A 10 -11.70 -7.64 -18.93
C GLY A 10 -11.10 -6.29 -18.59
N ASP A 11 -11.46 -5.25 -19.32
CA ASP A 11 -11.00 -3.88 -19.07
C ASP A 11 -11.51 -3.30 -17.74
N VAL A 12 -12.73 -3.64 -17.34
CA VAL A 12 -13.28 -3.26 -16.02
C VAL A 12 -12.48 -3.93 -14.91
N TYR A 13 -12.17 -5.22 -15.02
CA TYR A 13 -11.37 -5.93 -14.02
C TYR A 13 -9.96 -5.38 -13.86
N LYS A 14 -9.30 -4.97 -14.94
CA LYS A 14 -7.94 -4.37 -14.90
C LYS A 14 -7.91 -3.12 -14.02
N ARG A 15 -8.80 -2.16 -14.31
CA ARG A 15 -8.92 -0.94 -13.48
C ARG A 15 -9.28 -1.26 -12.04
N GLN A 16 -10.21 -2.19 -11.85
CA GLN A 16 -10.69 -2.58 -10.53
C GLN A 16 -9.57 -3.18 -9.68
N VAL A 17 -8.71 -4.05 -10.23
CA VAL A 17 -7.61 -4.67 -9.47
C VAL A 17 -6.61 -3.62 -9.00
N ILE A 18 -6.21 -2.68 -9.88
CA ILE A 18 -5.31 -1.59 -9.51
C ILE A 18 -5.94 -0.70 -8.44
N THR A 19 -7.18 -0.23 -8.70
CA THR A 19 -7.88 0.67 -7.76
C THR A 19 -8.15 -0.01 -6.43
N SER A 20 -8.62 -1.26 -6.42
CA SER A 20 -8.89 -1.97 -5.17
C SER A 20 -7.62 -2.23 -4.36
N THR A 21 -6.52 -2.58 -5.01
CA THR A 21 -5.23 -2.74 -4.33
C THR A 21 -4.78 -1.44 -3.68
N ALA A 22 -4.82 -0.32 -4.40
CA ALA A 22 -4.33 0.96 -3.89
C ALA A 22 -5.30 1.64 -2.93
N PHE A 23 -6.58 1.74 -3.30
CA PHE A 23 -7.59 2.49 -2.55
C PHE A 23 -8.14 1.71 -1.36
N SER A 24 -8.55 0.45 -1.59
CA SER A 24 -9.25 -0.34 -0.55
C SER A 24 -8.30 -1.12 0.34
N ASN A 25 -7.26 -1.76 -0.24
CA ASN A 25 -6.42 -2.69 0.49
C ASN A 25 -5.21 -2.00 1.14
N ALA A 26 -4.45 -1.19 0.38
CA ALA A 26 -3.29 -0.48 0.91
C ALA A 26 -3.66 0.84 1.58
N GLY A 27 -4.63 1.59 1.04
CA GLY A 27 -4.98 2.94 1.48
C GLY A 27 -6.22 3.04 2.37
N GLY A 28 -6.99 1.96 2.51
CA GLY A 28 -8.29 1.96 3.23
C GLY A 28 -8.20 1.68 4.73
N ASP A 29 -9.16 0.92 5.25
CA ASP A 29 -9.30 0.62 6.68
C ASP A 29 -8.01 0.07 7.31
N LEU A 30 -7.28 -0.78 6.57
CA LEU A 30 -6.01 -1.34 7.03
C LEU A 30 -5.01 -0.23 7.38
N ASN A 31 -4.87 0.78 6.52
CA ASN A 31 -3.96 1.89 6.76
C ASN A 31 -4.32 2.69 8.03
N THR A 32 -5.61 2.93 8.27
CA THR A 32 -6.05 3.67 9.47
C THR A 32 -5.73 2.93 10.77
N TYR A 33 -5.95 1.62 10.82
CA TYR A 33 -5.61 0.83 12.00
C TYR A 33 -4.09 0.66 12.17
N LEU A 34 -3.36 0.40 11.09
CA LEU A 34 -1.92 0.21 11.17
C LEU A 34 -1.20 1.49 11.57
N SER A 35 -1.64 2.67 11.10
CA SER A 35 -1.03 3.94 11.50
C SER A 35 -1.13 4.19 13.02
N SER A 36 -2.24 3.74 13.63
CA SER A 36 -2.43 3.75 15.08
C SER A 36 -1.53 2.71 15.78
N TYR A 37 -1.51 1.47 15.30
CA TYR A 37 -0.73 0.39 15.95
C TYR A 37 0.78 0.62 15.92
N ILE A 38 1.30 1.33 14.92
CA ILE A 38 2.73 1.69 14.84
C ILE A 38 3.02 3.10 15.40
N GLU A 39 2.05 3.71 16.07
CA GLU A 39 2.18 5.01 16.74
C GLU A 39 2.50 6.21 15.82
N TYR A 40 2.19 6.12 14.53
CA TYR A 40 2.27 7.29 13.64
C TYR A 40 1.12 8.26 13.89
N GLU A 41 -0.05 7.72 14.16
CA GLU A 41 -1.26 8.39 14.60
C GLU A 41 -1.77 7.68 15.87
N VAL A 42 -2.77 8.24 16.53
CA VAL A 42 -3.41 7.63 17.70
C VAL A 42 -4.91 7.60 17.51
N GLY A 43 -5.53 6.47 17.77
CA GLY A 43 -6.97 6.32 17.74
C GLY A 43 -7.62 7.12 18.91
N VAL A 44 -8.42 8.14 18.60
CA VAL A 44 -8.96 9.07 19.61
C VAL A 44 -10.47 9.08 19.67
N ASP A 45 -11.16 8.37 18.78
CA ASP A 45 -12.62 8.29 18.83
C ASP A 45 -13.14 6.97 18.28
N ASN A 46 -14.32 6.55 18.80
CA ASN A 46 -15.07 5.40 18.36
C ASN A 46 -14.22 4.11 18.30
N GLN A 47 -14.33 3.33 17.22
CA GLN A 47 -13.65 2.03 17.04
C GLN A 47 -12.13 2.13 17.19
N LEU A 48 -11.52 3.21 16.67
CA LEU A 48 -10.08 3.41 16.76
C LEU A 48 -9.64 3.72 18.19
N TYR A 49 -10.44 4.47 18.97
CA TYR A 49 -10.19 4.70 20.39
C TYR A 49 -10.22 3.37 21.18
N TYR A 50 -11.22 2.54 20.97
CA TYR A 50 -11.31 1.26 21.67
C TYR A 50 -10.19 0.28 21.28
N ALA A 51 -9.77 0.30 20.01
CA ALA A 51 -8.61 -0.47 19.57
C ALA A 51 -7.30 0.06 20.20
N GLU A 52 -7.14 1.38 20.28
CA GLU A 52 -5.97 2.04 20.88
C GLU A 52 -5.84 1.74 22.37
N THR A 53 -6.93 1.88 23.11
CA THR A 53 -6.96 1.68 24.57
C THR A 53 -7.07 0.20 24.98
N ARG A 54 -7.23 -0.71 24.03
CA ARG A 54 -7.47 -2.16 24.27
C ARG A 54 -8.75 -2.44 25.07
N GLU A 55 -9.69 -1.51 25.07
CA GLU A 55 -10.99 -1.72 25.76
C GLU A 55 -11.89 -2.68 25.02
N SER A 56 -11.76 -2.79 23.72
CA SER A 56 -12.43 -3.84 22.96
C SER A 56 -11.51 -4.42 21.89
N GLU A 57 -11.43 -5.74 21.85
CA GLU A 57 -10.67 -6.42 20.81
C GLU A 57 -11.36 -6.26 19.45
N PRO A 58 -10.58 -6.03 18.37
CA PRO A 58 -11.12 -6.02 17.02
C PRO A 58 -11.78 -7.35 16.70
N THR A 59 -13.01 -7.30 16.22
CA THR A 59 -13.72 -8.49 15.77
C THR A 59 -13.79 -8.56 14.24
N SER A 60 -14.05 -9.75 13.71
CA SER A 60 -14.22 -9.95 12.27
C SER A 60 -15.32 -9.06 11.67
N SER A 61 -16.33 -8.69 12.45
CA SER A 61 -17.44 -7.85 11.98
C SER A 61 -17.24 -6.36 12.15
N SER A 62 -16.21 -5.93 12.90
CA SER A 62 -16.07 -4.52 13.28
C SER A 62 -14.82 -3.83 12.72
N THR A 63 -13.73 -4.55 12.47
CA THR A 63 -12.42 -3.94 12.18
C THR A 63 -11.85 -4.39 10.85
N PHE A 64 -11.66 -5.68 10.66
CA PHE A 64 -10.93 -6.22 9.50
C PHE A 64 -11.83 -6.89 8.45
N ASN A 65 -13.13 -6.86 8.65
CA ASN A 65 -14.10 -7.47 7.73
C ASN A 65 -13.99 -6.91 6.30
N ASN A 66 -13.95 -5.58 6.17
CA ASN A 66 -13.83 -4.93 4.86
C ASN A 66 -12.50 -5.29 4.19
N THR A 67 -11.40 -5.22 4.94
CA THR A 67 -10.06 -5.58 4.44
C THR A 67 -10.01 -7.02 3.97
N TRP A 68 -10.51 -7.97 4.77
CA TRP A 68 -10.58 -9.38 4.41
C TRP A 68 -11.35 -9.58 3.10
N ASN A 69 -12.56 -9.06 3.02
CA ASN A 69 -13.41 -9.21 1.84
C ASN A 69 -12.80 -8.54 0.59
N ASN A 70 -12.22 -7.36 0.74
CA ASN A 70 -11.60 -6.63 -0.37
C ASN A 70 -10.36 -7.36 -0.90
N LEU A 71 -9.51 -7.90 -0.03
CA LEU A 71 -8.32 -8.66 -0.45
C LEU A 71 -8.69 -9.86 -1.31
N TYR A 72 -9.66 -10.67 -0.88
CA TYR A 72 -10.10 -11.85 -1.66
C TYR A 72 -10.86 -11.47 -2.93
N SER A 73 -11.66 -10.41 -2.90
CA SER A 73 -12.33 -9.90 -4.10
C SER A 73 -11.33 -9.40 -5.14
N THR A 74 -10.28 -8.70 -4.69
CA THR A 74 -9.20 -8.23 -5.55
C THR A 74 -8.38 -9.39 -6.11
N LEU A 75 -8.03 -10.36 -5.27
CA LEU A 75 -7.30 -11.56 -5.70
C LEU A 75 -8.10 -12.36 -6.73
N LYS A 76 -9.43 -12.48 -6.54
CA LYS A 76 -10.31 -13.13 -7.53
C LYS A 76 -10.23 -12.43 -8.88
N SER A 77 -10.34 -11.10 -8.88
CA SER A 77 -10.28 -10.31 -10.13
C SER A 77 -8.93 -10.43 -10.81
N ALA A 78 -7.83 -10.41 -10.06
CA ALA A 78 -6.49 -10.62 -10.62
C ALA A 78 -6.34 -12.01 -11.25
N ARG A 79 -6.84 -13.06 -10.60
CA ARG A 79 -6.80 -14.44 -11.11
C ARG A 79 -7.64 -14.63 -12.37
N ILE A 80 -8.78 -13.94 -12.47
CA ILE A 80 -9.59 -13.95 -13.70
C ILE A 80 -8.77 -13.37 -14.87
N ILE A 81 -8.09 -12.24 -14.67
CA ILE A 81 -7.25 -11.61 -15.71
C ILE A 81 -6.11 -12.56 -16.11
N ILE A 82 -5.41 -13.13 -15.13
CA ILE A 82 -4.32 -14.09 -15.40
C ILE A 82 -4.82 -15.25 -16.26
N ASN A 83 -5.96 -15.85 -15.91
CA ASN A 83 -6.55 -16.94 -16.68
C ASN A 83 -6.93 -16.51 -18.10
N GLN A 84 -7.54 -15.32 -18.26
CA GLN A 84 -7.92 -14.80 -19.57
C GLN A 84 -6.72 -14.52 -20.49
N CYS A 85 -5.59 -14.13 -19.92
CA CYS A 85 -4.36 -13.84 -20.66
C CYS A 85 -3.45 -15.08 -20.81
N SER A 86 -3.75 -16.20 -20.16
CA SER A 86 -3.00 -17.45 -20.24
C SER A 86 -3.39 -18.26 -21.48
N ASP A 87 -2.62 -19.31 -21.77
CA ASP A 87 -2.86 -20.18 -22.92
C ASP A 87 -4.30 -20.72 -22.93
N GLY A 88 -4.94 -20.60 -24.09
CA GLY A 88 -6.37 -20.92 -24.28
C GLY A 88 -7.34 -19.84 -23.78
N GLY A 89 -6.89 -18.78 -23.14
CA GLY A 89 -7.70 -17.65 -22.69
C GLY A 89 -8.05 -16.68 -23.83
N ILE A 90 -9.12 -15.91 -23.64
CA ILE A 90 -9.67 -14.98 -24.65
C ILE A 90 -8.72 -13.81 -24.97
N ASP A 91 -7.89 -13.42 -24.02
CA ASP A 91 -6.91 -12.34 -24.11
C ASP A 91 -5.48 -12.85 -24.17
N TYR A 92 -5.28 -14.11 -24.59
CA TYR A 92 -3.95 -14.71 -24.72
C TYR A 92 -3.00 -13.82 -25.54
N GLY A 93 -1.78 -13.67 -25.07
CA GLY A 93 -0.76 -12.81 -25.67
C GLY A 93 -0.74 -11.35 -25.13
N ASN A 94 -1.63 -10.99 -24.20
CA ASN A 94 -1.58 -9.72 -23.49
C ASN A 94 -0.66 -9.84 -22.27
N TYR A 95 0.64 -9.97 -22.51
CA TYR A 95 1.63 -10.30 -21.49
C TYR A 95 1.83 -9.19 -20.45
N THR A 96 1.82 -7.92 -20.85
CA THR A 96 1.86 -6.81 -19.91
C THR A 96 0.65 -6.82 -18.98
N THR A 97 -0.55 -7.05 -19.51
CA THR A 97 -1.77 -7.17 -18.71
C THR A 97 -1.71 -8.35 -17.73
N LYS A 98 -1.19 -9.49 -18.18
CA LYS A 98 -1.00 -10.67 -17.35
C LYS A 98 -0.01 -10.39 -16.23
N GLY A 99 1.16 -9.84 -16.56
CA GLY A 99 2.19 -9.47 -15.59
C GLY A 99 1.73 -8.45 -14.56
N MET A 100 0.96 -7.43 -14.97
CA MET A 100 0.29 -6.50 -14.05
C MET A 100 -0.59 -7.23 -13.03
N ALA A 101 -1.43 -8.15 -13.51
CA ALA A 101 -2.33 -8.90 -12.64
C ALA A 101 -1.57 -9.83 -11.69
N GLU A 102 -0.47 -10.44 -12.14
CA GLU A 102 0.41 -11.27 -11.33
C GLU A 102 1.14 -10.47 -10.24
N VAL A 103 1.68 -9.28 -10.57
CA VAL A 103 2.28 -8.38 -9.58
C VAL A 103 1.26 -8.01 -8.50
N LEU A 104 0.03 -7.66 -8.89
CA LEU A 104 -1.02 -7.29 -7.94
C LEU A 104 -1.58 -8.49 -7.17
N ALA A 105 -1.63 -9.69 -7.77
CA ALA A 105 -1.95 -10.92 -7.06
C ALA A 105 -0.89 -11.22 -5.98
N ALA A 106 0.40 -11.08 -6.31
CA ALA A 106 1.49 -11.21 -5.35
C ALA A 106 1.37 -10.22 -4.20
N TYR A 107 1.09 -8.94 -4.50
CA TYR A 107 0.91 -7.89 -3.50
C TYR A 107 -0.22 -8.22 -2.52
N ASN A 108 -1.38 -8.62 -3.03
CA ASN A 108 -2.53 -8.94 -2.18
C ASN A 108 -2.34 -10.27 -1.42
N CYS A 109 -1.68 -11.29 -1.99
CA CYS A 109 -1.30 -12.51 -1.26
C CYS A 109 -0.35 -12.18 -0.09
N ALA A 110 0.65 -11.33 -0.31
CA ALA A 110 1.56 -10.94 0.74
C ALA A 110 0.86 -10.14 1.85
N LEU A 111 -0.08 -9.26 1.52
CA LEU A 111 -0.92 -8.57 2.52
C LEU A 111 -1.75 -9.56 3.33
N ILE A 112 -2.33 -10.60 2.71
CA ILE A 112 -3.05 -11.66 3.43
C ILE A 112 -2.10 -12.35 4.41
N ALA A 113 -0.91 -12.73 3.97
CA ALA A 113 0.08 -13.40 4.81
C ALA A 113 0.58 -12.52 5.96
N ASP A 114 0.85 -11.23 5.70
CA ASP A 114 1.35 -10.29 6.71
C ASP A 114 0.30 -9.99 7.79
N MET A 115 -0.95 -9.81 7.37
CA MET A 115 -2.01 -9.35 8.28
C MET A 115 -2.70 -10.48 9.02
N PHE A 116 -2.84 -11.64 8.39
CA PHE A 116 -3.66 -12.74 8.93
C PHE A 116 -2.86 -14.03 9.22
N GLY A 117 -1.62 -14.12 8.78
CA GLY A 117 -0.79 -15.31 8.96
C GLY A 117 -1.26 -16.47 8.08
N ASP A 118 -1.58 -17.62 8.67
CA ASP A 118 -2.18 -18.76 7.97
C ASP A 118 -3.59 -18.36 7.47
N ALA A 119 -3.85 -18.51 6.17
CA ALA A 119 -5.13 -18.11 5.56
C ALA A 119 -5.40 -18.91 4.28
N PRO A 120 -6.67 -19.01 3.81
CA PRO A 120 -6.93 -19.59 2.50
C PRO A 120 -6.31 -18.75 1.39
N CYS A 121 -5.47 -19.33 0.55
CA CYS A 121 -4.88 -18.63 -0.60
C CYS A 121 -4.82 -19.49 -1.85
N SER A 122 -4.20 -20.66 -1.80
CA SER A 122 -3.98 -21.48 -3.00
C SER A 122 -5.28 -21.93 -3.71
N GLN A 123 -6.33 -22.17 -2.96
CA GLN A 123 -7.65 -22.59 -3.45
C GLN A 123 -8.69 -21.45 -3.38
N ALA A 124 -8.43 -20.40 -2.63
CA ALA A 124 -9.37 -19.30 -2.47
C ALA A 124 -9.44 -18.44 -3.75
N ALA A 125 -10.57 -17.77 -3.97
CA ALA A 125 -10.74 -16.81 -5.06
C ALA A 125 -10.47 -17.38 -6.48
N LEU A 126 -10.56 -18.69 -6.66
CA LEU A 126 -10.55 -19.36 -7.96
C LEU A 126 -11.98 -19.53 -8.47
N VAL A 127 -12.18 -19.21 -9.74
CA VAL A 127 -13.49 -19.37 -10.39
C VAL A 127 -13.34 -20.21 -11.66
N ASP A 128 -14.40 -20.93 -12.01
CA ASP A 128 -14.54 -21.66 -13.25
C ASP A 128 -14.89 -20.71 -14.44
N GLU A 129 -15.09 -21.25 -15.61
CA GLU A 129 -15.47 -20.51 -16.84
C GLU A 129 -16.81 -19.77 -16.73
N ASN A 130 -17.67 -20.18 -15.80
CA ASN A 130 -18.97 -19.54 -15.52
C ASN A 130 -18.90 -18.50 -14.40
N GLY A 131 -17.73 -18.28 -13.80
CA GLY A 131 -17.51 -17.37 -12.68
C GLY A 131 -17.91 -17.93 -11.33
N SER A 132 -18.23 -19.25 -11.24
CA SER A 132 -18.58 -19.92 -9.98
C SER A 132 -17.31 -20.32 -9.22
N PRO A 133 -17.31 -20.30 -7.88
CA PRO A 133 -16.15 -20.73 -7.08
C PRO A 133 -15.78 -22.20 -7.37
N VAL A 134 -14.50 -22.44 -7.70
CA VAL A 134 -13.97 -23.80 -7.86
C VAL A 134 -13.99 -24.57 -6.54
N TYR A 135 -13.69 -23.88 -5.44
CA TYR A 135 -13.70 -24.45 -4.10
C TYR A 135 -14.64 -23.66 -3.21
N LEU A 136 -15.68 -24.31 -2.70
CA LEU A 136 -16.62 -23.69 -1.74
C LEU A 136 -16.02 -23.56 -0.33
N ASN A 137 -15.13 -24.50 0.03
CA ASN A 137 -14.42 -24.52 1.30
C ASN A 137 -12.91 -24.63 1.02
N PRO A 138 -12.25 -23.52 0.65
CA PRO A 138 -10.82 -23.53 0.37
C PRO A 138 -10.03 -23.91 1.63
N LYS A 139 -8.94 -24.68 1.45
CA LYS A 139 -8.07 -25.05 2.57
C LYS A 139 -7.34 -23.85 3.14
N MET A 140 -6.97 -23.96 4.41
CA MET A 140 -6.01 -23.06 5.05
C MET A 140 -4.61 -23.38 4.54
N ASP A 141 -3.92 -22.38 4.02
CA ASP A 141 -2.51 -22.46 3.68
C ASP A 141 -1.66 -21.87 4.80
N LYS A 142 -0.44 -22.38 4.97
CA LYS A 142 0.53 -21.79 5.88
C LYS A 142 1.01 -20.44 5.37
N GLN A 143 1.29 -19.51 6.26
CA GLN A 143 1.83 -18.19 5.91
C GLN A 143 3.02 -18.29 4.93
N GLU A 144 3.96 -19.21 5.20
CA GLU A 144 5.12 -19.46 4.33
C GLU A 144 4.74 -19.91 2.92
N ASP A 145 3.68 -20.69 2.76
CA ASP A 145 3.22 -21.17 1.46
C ASP A 145 2.49 -20.08 0.68
N ILE A 146 1.80 -19.16 1.38
CA ILE A 146 1.23 -17.96 0.77
C ILE A 146 2.35 -17.05 0.24
N TYR A 147 3.44 -16.87 0.99
CA TYR A 147 4.62 -16.15 0.53
C TYR A 147 5.30 -16.81 -0.66
N LYS A 148 5.43 -18.15 -0.68
CA LYS A 148 5.94 -18.89 -1.84
C LYS A 148 5.07 -18.61 -3.08
N GLN A 149 3.75 -18.60 -2.91
CA GLN A 149 2.84 -18.28 -4.01
C GLN A 149 2.99 -16.84 -4.49
N ALA A 150 3.13 -15.87 -3.56
CA ALA A 150 3.39 -14.48 -3.93
C ALA A 150 4.70 -14.32 -4.71
N MET A 151 5.77 -14.98 -4.28
CA MET A 151 7.06 -14.97 -5.00
C MET A 151 6.96 -15.65 -6.37
N GLN A 152 6.18 -16.72 -6.50
CA GLN A 152 5.94 -17.36 -7.79
C GLN A 152 5.20 -16.44 -8.75
N TYR A 153 4.15 -15.74 -8.30
CA TYR A 153 3.49 -14.72 -9.12
C TYR A 153 4.45 -13.63 -9.60
N LEU A 154 5.41 -13.21 -8.77
CA LEU A 154 6.42 -12.24 -9.20
C LEU A 154 7.39 -12.81 -10.22
N ASP A 155 7.77 -14.09 -10.10
CA ASP A 155 8.62 -14.76 -11.10
C ASP A 155 7.89 -14.91 -12.44
N ASP A 156 6.61 -15.28 -12.41
CA ASP A 156 5.76 -15.37 -13.60
C ASP A 156 5.59 -13.96 -14.23
N ALA A 157 5.31 -12.94 -13.43
CA ALA A 157 5.21 -11.56 -13.91
C ALA A 157 6.50 -11.07 -14.58
N ILE A 158 7.67 -11.38 -14.01
CA ILE A 158 8.97 -11.01 -14.58
C ILE A 158 9.17 -11.68 -15.94
N ALA A 159 8.72 -12.93 -16.11
CA ALA A 159 8.81 -13.63 -17.39
C ALA A 159 7.84 -13.02 -18.42
N ASP A 160 6.60 -12.76 -18.03
CA ASP A 160 5.57 -12.24 -18.93
C ASP A 160 5.82 -10.78 -19.34
N LEU A 161 6.23 -9.92 -18.43
CA LEU A 161 6.51 -8.49 -18.69
C LEU A 161 7.70 -8.25 -19.66
N GLN A 162 8.45 -9.29 -20.00
CA GLN A 162 9.52 -9.25 -21.00
C GLN A 162 9.07 -9.72 -22.40
N GLN A 163 7.81 -10.12 -22.55
CA GLN A 163 7.23 -10.54 -23.83
C GLN A 163 6.62 -9.35 -24.58
N GLU A 164 6.50 -9.47 -25.90
CA GLU A 164 5.81 -8.48 -26.73
C GLU A 164 4.29 -8.66 -26.65
N ASP A 165 3.59 -7.57 -26.38
CA ASP A 165 2.13 -7.54 -26.33
C ASP A 165 1.48 -7.48 -27.71
N LEU A 166 0.31 -8.10 -27.84
CA LEU A 166 -0.55 -7.98 -29.01
C LEU A 166 -1.50 -6.77 -28.94
N ILE A 167 -1.75 -6.24 -27.73
CA ILE A 167 -2.68 -5.13 -27.47
C ILE A 167 -2.07 -4.19 -26.42
N ASP A 168 -2.08 -2.90 -26.69
CA ASP A 168 -1.64 -1.86 -25.75
C ASP A 168 -2.61 -1.75 -24.56
N PRO A 169 -2.18 -2.01 -23.30
CA PRO A 169 -3.00 -1.92 -22.10
C PRO A 169 -3.07 -0.50 -21.51
N SER A 170 -2.42 0.50 -22.09
CA SER A 170 -2.20 1.83 -21.50
C SER A 170 -3.47 2.51 -20.99
N SER A 171 -4.57 2.44 -21.73
CA SER A 171 -5.84 3.08 -21.35
C SER A 171 -6.50 2.49 -20.10
N GLN A 172 -6.07 1.31 -19.67
CA GLN A 172 -6.63 0.56 -18.55
C GLN A 172 -5.69 0.53 -17.34
N ASP A 173 -4.43 0.87 -17.53
CA ASP A 173 -3.42 0.91 -16.48
C ASP A 173 -3.35 2.29 -15.83
N LEU A 174 -3.91 2.39 -14.63
CA LEU A 174 -3.95 3.61 -13.81
C LEU A 174 -2.65 3.88 -13.03
N LEU A 175 -1.69 2.95 -13.07
CA LEU A 175 -0.43 3.09 -12.34
C LEU A 175 0.70 3.56 -13.25
N TYR A 176 0.90 2.88 -14.38
CA TYR A 176 2.03 3.11 -15.28
C TYR A 176 1.65 3.27 -16.76
N GLN A 177 0.35 3.33 -17.06
CA GLN A 177 -0.18 3.55 -18.42
C GLN A 177 0.33 2.52 -19.44
N GLY A 178 0.52 1.28 -19.02
CA GLY A 178 0.96 0.17 -19.88
C GLY A 178 2.46 0.05 -20.03
N ASP A 179 3.25 0.78 -19.27
CA ASP A 179 4.72 0.68 -19.26
C ASP A 179 5.17 -0.62 -18.58
N ALA A 180 5.43 -1.65 -19.40
CA ALA A 180 5.87 -2.96 -18.93
C ALA A 180 7.20 -2.91 -18.18
N GLU A 181 8.11 -1.99 -18.53
CA GLU A 181 9.39 -1.84 -17.84
C GLU A 181 9.20 -1.36 -16.40
N LYS A 182 8.29 -0.41 -16.16
CA LYS A 182 7.98 0.06 -14.81
C LYS A 182 7.29 -1.03 -13.98
N TRP A 183 6.41 -1.82 -14.58
CA TRP A 183 5.83 -2.99 -13.91
C TRP A 183 6.88 -4.04 -13.55
N LEU A 184 7.83 -4.30 -14.45
CA LEU A 184 8.97 -5.19 -14.20
C LEU A 184 9.82 -4.70 -13.02
N LYS A 185 10.13 -3.41 -12.98
CA LYS A 185 10.83 -2.79 -11.85
C LYS A 185 10.06 -2.90 -10.54
N PHE A 186 8.74 -2.74 -10.59
CA PHE A 186 7.87 -2.93 -9.42
C PHE A 186 7.88 -4.39 -8.94
N ALA A 187 7.84 -5.38 -9.84
CA ALA A 187 7.97 -6.79 -9.47
C ALA A 187 9.27 -7.07 -8.72
N TYR A 188 10.39 -6.56 -9.20
CA TYR A 188 11.69 -6.68 -8.51
C TYR A 188 11.72 -5.95 -7.16
N ALA A 189 11.10 -4.78 -7.05
CA ALA A 189 10.99 -4.06 -5.78
C ALA A 189 10.23 -4.89 -4.74
N LEU A 190 9.13 -5.53 -5.12
CA LEU A 190 8.37 -6.42 -4.24
C LEU A 190 9.16 -7.69 -3.86
N LYS A 191 9.95 -8.24 -4.78
CA LYS A 191 10.84 -9.35 -4.44
C LYS A 191 11.87 -8.95 -3.37
N ALA A 192 12.43 -7.75 -3.45
CA ALA A 192 13.32 -7.22 -2.42
C ALA A 192 12.59 -7.08 -1.08
N ARG A 193 11.41 -6.48 -1.06
CA ARG A 193 10.58 -6.31 0.15
C ARG A 193 10.27 -7.65 0.80
N TYR A 194 9.73 -8.61 0.05
CA TYR A 194 9.29 -9.89 0.60
C TYR A 194 10.44 -10.79 1.02
N THR A 195 11.60 -10.72 0.37
CA THR A 195 12.80 -11.37 0.86
C THR A 195 13.21 -10.82 2.22
N MET A 196 13.12 -9.49 2.41
CA MET A 196 13.41 -8.86 3.70
C MET A 196 12.36 -9.22 4.77
N HIS A 197 11.06 -9.29 4.45
CA HIS A 197 10.02 -9.73 5.38
C HIS A 197 10.30 -11.14 5.93
N LEU A 198 10.84 -12.02 5.10
CA LEU A 198 11.15 -13.41 5.48
C LEU A 198 12.49 -13.58 6.18
N LEU A 199 13.27 -12.53 6.38
CA LEU A 199 14.64 -12.59 6.90
C LEU A 199 14.79 -13.37 8.22
N GLN A 200 13.80 -13.28 9.12
CA GLN A 200 13.83 -14.00 10.39
C GLN A 200 13.63 -15.51 10.22
N ARG A 201 13.10 -15.96 9.10
CA ARG A 201 12.91 -17.37 8.72
C ARG A 201 14.01 -17.88 7.79
N SER A 202 14.94 -17.03 7.39
CA SER A 202 16.04 -17.37 6.50
C SER A 202 17.01 -18.37 7.13
N THR A 203 17.37 -19.36 6.36
CA THR A 203 18.44 -20.32 6.70
C THR A 203 19.82 -19.83 6.28
N ASN A 204 19.89 -18.83 5.38
CA ASN A 204 21.12 -18.18 4.94
C ASN A 204 20.86 -16.69 4.69
N LYS A 205 20.98 -15.90 5.75
CA LYS A 205 20.67 -14.46 5.71
C LYS A 205 21.56 -13.70 4.75
N ASP A 206 22.84 -14.04 4.65
CA ASP A 206 23.77 -13.35 3.74
C ASP A 206 23.37 -13.60 2.28
N ALA A 207 23.03 -14.82 1.90
CA ALA A 207 22.54 -15.13 0.56
C ALA A 207 21.24 -14.39 0.23
N ASP A 208 20.36 -14.22 1.20
CA ASP A 208 19.11 -13.46 0.99
C ASP A 208 19.38 -11.95 0.87
N MET A 209 20.37 -11.41 1.60
CA MET A 209 20.79 -10.01 1.42
C MET A 209 21.41 -9.77 0.04
N GLU A 210 22.21 -10.71 -0.48
CA GLU A 210 22.71 -10.62 -1.86
C GLU A 210 21.56 -10.62 -2.89
N LYS A 211 20.53 -11.44 -2.69
CA LYS A 211 19.32 -11.40 -3.54
C LYS A 211 18.59 -10.06 -3.44
N VAL A 212 18.46 -9.49 -2.24
CA VAL A 212 17.87 -8.15 -2.08
C VAL A 212 18.63 -7.13 -2.92
N LEU A 213 19.97 -7.11 -2.85
CA LEU A 213 20.80 -6.20 -3.66
C LEU A 213 20.65 -6.45 -5.16
N GLU A 214 20.56 -7.72 -5.58
CA GLU A 214 20.29 -8.06 -6.98
C GLU A 214 18.94 -7.50 -7.44
N TYR A 215 17.87 -7.72 -6.66
CA TYR A 215 16.53 -7.21 -6.99
C TYR A 215 16.47 -5.69 -7.02
N VAL A 216 17.09 -5.02 -6.05
CA VAL A 216 17.21 -3.54 -6.05
C VAL A 216 17.90 -3.04 -7.32
N SER A 217 18.96 -3.73 -7.77
CA SER A 217 19.68 -3.33 -8.98
C SER A 217 18.83 -3.36 -10.25
N LYS A 218 17.78 -4.19 -10.27
CA LYS A 218 16.82 -4.37 -11.38
C LYS A 218 15.52 -3.57 -11.19
N SER A 219 15.41 -2.83 -10.10
CA SER A 219 14.19 -2.10 -9.72
C SER A 219 14.29 -0.59 -10.02
N PHE A 220 13.48 0.22 -9.32
CA PHE A 220 13.39 1.66 -9.50
C PHE A 220 14.74 2.37 -9.43
N LYS A 221 14.95 3.35 -10.30
CA LYS A 221 16.16 4.20 -10.32
C LYS A 221 15.91 5.59 -9.74
N ASN A 222 14.64 5.99 -9.65
CA ASN A 222 14.23 7.31 -9.16
C ASN A 222 12.76 7.25 -8.69
N THR A 223 12.28 8.36 -8.16
CA THR A 223 10.90 8.50 -7.66
C THR A 223 9.82 8.47 -8.75
N GLU A 224 10.17 8.72 -10.01
CA GLU A 224 9.20 8.69 -11.13
C GLU A 224 8.84 7.26 -11.55
N GLU A 225 9.65 6.29 -11.15
CA GLU A 225 9.43 4.87 -11.43
C GLU A 225 8.70 4.13 -10.29
N GLN A 226 8.58 4.76 -9.12
CA GLN A 226 7.96 4.13 -7.96
C GLN A 226 6.48 3.79 -8.19
N ALA A 227 5.98 2.78 -7.46
CA ALA A 227 4.59 2.38 -7.56
C ALA A 227 3.68 3.31 -6.71
N ALA A 228 3.26 4.40 -7.32
CA ALA A 228 2.43 5.43 -6.71
C ALA A 228 1.09 5.57 -7.45
N PHE A 229 -0.01 5.22 -6.78
CA PHE A 229 -1.35 5.45 -7.30
C PHE A 229 -1.75 6.90 -7.01
N SER A 230 -1.85 7.72 -8.07
CA SER A 230 -1.98 9.17 -7.97
C SER A 230 -3.19 9.75 -8.73
N VAL A 231 -4.16 8.91 -9.10
CA VAL A 231 -5.35 9.34 -9.85
C VAL A 231 -6.48 9.87 -8.97
N TYR A 232 -6.15 10.37 -7.80
CA TYR A 232 -7.10 11.04 -6.92
C TYR A 232 -7.43 12.44 -7.42
N ASP A 233 -8.69 12.82 -7.25
CA ASP A 233 -9.22 14.15 -7.59
C ASP A 233 -10.28 14.59 -6.56
N VAL A 234 -10.95 15.71 -6.82
CA VAL A 234 -11.98 16.26 -5.91
C VAL A 234 -13.20 15.35 -5.73
N ASN A 235 -13.45 14.44 -6.66
CA ASN A 235 -14.57 13.49 -6.62
C ASN A 235 -14.15 12.12 -6.10
N ASN A 236 -12.87 11.77 -6.31
CA ASN A 236 -12.27 10.49 -5.95
C ASN A 236 -11.07 10.77 -5.03
N ILE A 237 -11.36 11.16 -3.81
CA ILE A 237 -10.35 11.60 -2.83
C ILE A 237 -9.57 10.43 -2.24
N ASN A 238 -8.37 10.72 -1.77
CA ASN A 238 -7.55 9.77 -1.01
C ASN A 238 -8.35 9.18 0.17
N PRO A 239 -8.35 7.86 0.38
CA PRO A 239 -9.21 7.21 1.38
C PRO A 239 -8.88 7.61 2.82
N LEU A 240 -7.61 7.87 3.16
CA LEU A 240 -7.22 8.34 4.49
C LEU A 240 -7.76 9.75 4.76
N TYR A 241 -7.65 10.65 3.78
CA TYR A 241 -8.27 11.97 3.86
C TYR A 241 -9.79 11.88 3.98
N GLY A 242 -10.43 11.03 3.18
CA GLY A 242 -11.88 10.80 3.22
C GLY A 242 -12.34 10.29 4.59
N PHE A 243 -11.63 9.34 5.16
CA PHE A 243 -11.90 8.84 6.50
C PHE A 243 -11.76 9.94 7.55
N PHE A 244 -10.65 10.68 7.54
CA PHE A 244 -10.42 11.78 8.47
C PHE A 244 -11.50 12.86 8.34
N LYS A 245 -11.82 13.29 7.13
CA LYS A 245 -12.87 14.28 6.87
C LYS A 245 -14.24 13.86 7.39
N ALA A 246 -14.54 12.55 7.31
CA ALA A 246 -15.83 12.02 7.78
C ALA A 246 -15.89 11.79 9.29
N ARG A 247 -14.78 11.45 9.96
CA ARG A 247 -14.80 10.98 11.34
C ARG A 247 -13.80 11.65 12.28
N ALA A 248 -12.66 12.14 11.79
CA ALA A 248 -11.59 12.75 12.58
C ALA A 248 -11.13 11.88 13.78
N ALA A 249 -11.17 10.55 13.65
CA ALA A 249 -10.92 9.62 14.75
C ALA A 249 -9.45 9.28 14.97
N LEU A 250 -8.52 9.91 14.22
CA LEU A 250 -7.07 9.81 14.40
C LEU A 250 -6.52 11.15 14.87
N GLY A 251 -5.77 11.14 15.96
CA GLY A 251 -5.06 12.28 16.49
C GLY A 251 -3.57 12.22 16.22
N ALA A 252 -2.92 13.40 16.20
CA ALA A 252 -1.48 13.50 16.06
C ALA A 252 -0.78 12.83 17.25
N SER A 253 0.14 11.91 16.97
CA SER A 253 0.82 11.09 17.95
C SER A 253 1.90 11.87 18.73
N GLU A 254 1.89 11.77 20.05
CA GLU A 254 2.97 12.27 20.91
C GLU A 254 4.27 11.48 20.68
N SER A 255 4.18 10.17 20.45
CA SER A 255 5.32 9.32 20.15
C SER A 255 6.03 9.77 18.86
N MET A 256 5.28 10.00 17.78
CA MET A 256 5.85 10.49 16.52
C MET A 256 6.46 11.89 16.67
N ARG A 257 5.75 12.81 17.33
CA ARG A 257 6.28 14.15 17.62
C ARG A 257 7.58 14.09 18.40
N SER A 258 7.63 13.27 19.45
CA SER A 258 8.82 13.14 20.31
C SER A 258 10.02 12.58 19.55
N LYS A 259 9.82 11.59 18.70
CA LYS A 259 10.87 11.04 17.81
C LYS A 259 11.41 12.09 16.85
N LEU A 260 10.55 12.85 16.20
CA LEU A 260 10.98 13.95 15.32
C LEU A 260 11.77 15.02 16.08
N ALA A 261 11.37 15.35 17.30
CA ALA A 261 12.07 16.31 18.15
C ALA A 261 13.44 15.79 18.62
N GLU A 262 13.53 14.53 19.05
CA GLU A 262 14.76 13.89 19.50
C GLU A 262 15.87 13.94 18.45
N TYR A 263 15.51 13.70 17.20
CA TYR A 263 16.45 13.71 16.07
C TYR A 263 16.61 15.08 15.40
N ASN A 264 16.01 16.16 15.95
CA ASN A 264 15.96 17.48 15.32
C ASN A 264 15.49 17.39 13.85
N ASP A 265 14.49 16.56 13.59
CA ASP A 265 14.00 16.29 12.24
C ASP A 265 13.28 17.54 11.69
N PRO A 266 13.66 18.04 10.50
CA PRO A 266 13.07 19.24 9.92
C PRO A 266 11.58 19.10 9.59
N ARG A 267 11.06 17.87 9.53
CA ARG A 267 9.63 17.61 9.30
C ARG A 267 8.77 18.00 10.49
N LEU A 268 9.33 18.07 11.71
CA LEU A 268 8.57 18.39 12.93
C LEU A 268 7.73 19.65 12.79
N SER A 269 8.30 20.72 12.24
CA SER A 269 7.61 22.01 12.07
C SER A 269 6.53 22.01 10.98
N ARG A 270 6.39 20.91 10.24
CA ARG A 270 5.46 20.79 9.10
C ARG A 270 4.54 19.57 9.18
N ALA A 271 4.82 18.64 10.10
CA ALA A 271 4.15 17.35 10.15
C ALA A 271 2.74 17.41 10.74
N PHE A 272 2.42 18.47 11.51
CA PHE A 272 1.17 18.56 12.24
C PHE A 272 0.46 19.89 12.00
N ILE A 273 -0.87 19.86 12.05
CA ILE A 273 -1.71 21.05 12.01
C ILE A 273 -2.11 21.39 13.43
N THR A 274 -1.78 22.63 13.82
CA THR A 274 -2.15 23.20 15.09
C THR A 274 -3.23 24.27 14.88
N LYS A 275 -3.84 24.73 15.98
CA LYS A 275 -4.80 25.83 15.99
C LYS A 275 -4.23 27.11 15.33
N LEU A 276 -2.98 27.42 15.63
CA LEU A 276 -2.32 28.62 15.11
C LEU A 276 -2.17 28.59 13.59
N ASP A 277 -1.83 27.43 13.03
CA ASP A 277 -1.72 27.27 11.57
C ASP A 277 -3.09 27.44 10.90
N LYS A 278 -4.13 26.90 11.49
CA LYS A 278 -5.50 27.03 11.01
C LYS A 278 -6.00 28.48 11.03
N GLU A 279 -5.71 29.22 12.09
CA GLU A 279 -6.05 30.63 12.20
C GLU A 279 -5.34 31.50 11.18
N LYS A 280 -4.06 31.22 10.89
CA LYS A 280 -3.27 31.95 9.89
C LYS A 280 -3.77 31.74 8.47
N GLU A 281 -4.29 30.57 8.17
CA GLU A 281 -4.74 30.23 6.83
C GLU A 281 -6.17 30.73 6.54
N GLY A 282 -6.90 31.22 7.54
CA GLY A 282 -8.19 31.89 7.38
C GLY A 282 -9.32 31.03 6.81
N LYS A 283 -9.22 29.69 6.90
CA LYS A 283 -10.11 28.78 6.19
C LYS A 283 -11.04 28.03 7.12
N ALA A 284 -12.24 27.76 6.61
CA ALA A 284 -13.19 26.88 7.25
C ALA A 284 -12.58 25.46 7.38
N GLN A 285 -12.54 24.94 8.59
CA GLN A 285 -12.02 23.61 8.86
C GLN A 285 -12.99 22.54 8.37
N ALA A 286 -12.45 21.38 7.98
CA ALA A 286 -13.29 20.21 7.77
C ALA A 286 -14.03 19.86 9.08
N PRO A 287 -15.28 19.38 9.01
CA PRO A 287 -16.02 18.96 10.19
C PRO A 287 -15.21 17.96 11.04
N GLY A 288 -15.16 18.16 12.35
CA GLY A 288 -14.44 17.30 13.27
C GLY A 288 -12.91 17.46 13.28
N THR A 289 -12.35 18.43 12.55
CA THR A 289 -10.90 18.68 12.58
C THR A 289 -10.48 19.15 13.97
N PRO A 290 -9.49 18.49 14.63
CA PRO A 290 -8.97 18.93 15.92
C PRO A 290 -8.36 20.33 15.85
N ASP A 291 -8.60 21.13 16.88
CA ASP A 291 -8.17 22.53 16.97
C ASP A 291 -7.30 22.75 18.22
N THR A 292 -6.19 22.05 18.30
CA THR A 292 -5.35 22.04 19.50
C THR A 292 -3.89 21.68 19.17
N ASP A 293 -2.97 22.18 20.01
CA ASP A 293 -1.55 21.85 19.99
C ASP A 293 -1.21 20.62 20.86
N VAL A 294 -2.22 19.97 21.39
CA VAL A 294 -2.06 18.79 22.24
C VAL A 294 -1.91 17.56 21.37
N TYR A 295 -0.94 16.72 21.72
CA TYR A 295 -0.66 15.45 21.05
C TYR A 295 -1.22 14.29 21.86
N ALA A 296 -1.72 13.28 21.16
CA ALA A 296 -2.36 12.13 21.78
C ALA A 296 -1.31 11.12 22.28
N PRO A 297 -1.35 10.72 23.57
CA PRO A 297 -0.49 9.66 24.08
C PRO A 297 -0.95 8.31 23.57
N SER A 298 0.01 7.48 23.07
CA SER A 298 -0.28 6.13 22.60
C SER A 298 -0.81 5.25 23.74
N GLY A 299 -1.86 4.47 23.44
CA GLY A 299 -2.49 3.52 24.35
C GLY A 299 -3.38 4.15 25.44
N THR A 300 -3.30 5.45 25.72
CA THR A 300 -4.01 6.11 26.80
C THR A 300 -4.53 7.51 26.43
N PRO A 301 -5.04 7.74 25.22
CA PRO A 301 -5.61 9.04 24.87
C PRO A 301 -6.92 9.29 25.66
N GLU A 302 -7.29 10.55 25.79
CA GLU A 302 -8.67 10.87 26.13
C GLU A 302 -9.56 10.77 24.88
N GLN A 303 -10.76 10.23 25.02
CA GLN A 303 -11.68 10.15 23.90
C GLN A 303 -12.17 11.54 23.46
N GLY A 304 -12.07 11.83 22.16
CA GLY A 304 -12.63 13.04 21.57
C GLY A 304 -11.89 13.54 20.35
N THR A 305 -12.63 13.87 19.29
CA THR A 305 -12.10 14.31 18.00
C THR A 305 -11.52 15.73 17.99
N SER A 306 -11.84 16.55 18.99
CA SER A 306 -11.41 17.95 19.08
C SER A 306 -10.30 18.21 20.10
N LYS A 307 -9.83 17.17 20.82
CA LYS A 307 -8.85 17.31 21.90
C LYS A 307 -7.41 17.40 21.42
N TYR A 308 -7.11 16.81 20.28
CA TYR A 308 -5.74 16.62 19.78
C TYR A 308 -5.53 17.31 18.44
N GLY A 309 -4.28 17.65 18.14
CA GLY A 309 -3.85 18.04 16.82
C GLY A 309 -4.05 16.92 15.80
N THR A 310 -3.75 17.20 14.55
CA THR A 310 -3.84 16.21 13.49
C THR A 310 -2.60 16.23 12.61
N SER A 311 -2.31 15.11 11.96
CA SER A 311 -1.25 15.03 10.99
C SER A 311 -1.62 15.78 9.71
N LEU A 312 -0.65 16.51 9.16
CA LEU A 312 -0.85 17.23 7.90
C LEU A 312 -1.11 16.28 6.72
N PHE A 313 -0.59 15.05 6.79
CA PHE A 313 -0.84 14.03 5.75
C PHE A 313 -2.32 13.68 5.60
N MET A 314 -3.09 13.77 6.66
CA MET A 314 -4.53 13.50 6.62
C MET A 314 -5.35 14.60 5.91
N TYR A 315 -4.74 15.74 5.58
CA TYR A 315 -5.41 16.84 4.88
C TYR A 315 -5.24 16.82 3.37
N SER A 316 -4.59 15.82 2.81
CA SER A 316 -4.36 15.76 1.38
C SER A 316 -5.39 14.88 0.67
N ALA A 317 -6.33 15.51 -0.03
CA ALA A 317 -7.34 14.83 -0.83
C ALA A 317 -6.73 14.09 -2.04
N THR A 318 -5.60 14.57 -2.55
CA THR A 318 -4.96 14.10 -3.77
C THR A 318 -3.58 13.47 -3.53
N ALA A 319 -3.17 13.26 -2.28
CA ALA A 319 -1.92 12.57 -1.99
C ALA A 319 -1.91 11.14 -2.57
N PRO A 320 -0.83 10.72 -3.22
CA PRO A 320 -0.75 9.38 -3.79
C PRO A 320 -0.72 8.30 -2.71
N THR A 321 -1.30 7.14 -3.01
CA THR A 321 -1.07 5.92 -2.23
C THR A 321 0.17 5.23 -2.77
N LEU A 322 1.22 5.12 -1.96
CA LEU A 322 2.47 4.47 -2.33
C LEU A 322 2.35 2.97 -2.09
N LEU A 323 2.26 2.18 -3.16
CA LEU A 323 2.30 0.72 -3.07
C LEU A 323 3.73 0.22 -2.81
N MET A 324 4.70 0.85 -3.43
CA MET A 324 6.13 0.65 -3.19
C MET A 324 6.87 1.92 -3.57
N SER A 325 7.50 2.57 -2.61
CA SER A 325 8.22 3.82 -2.85
C SER A 325 9.69 3.58 -3.18
N PHE A 326 10.29 4.55 -3.86
CA PHE A 326 11.72 4.55 -4.12
C PHE A 326 12.54 4.66 -2.83
N HIS A 327 12.11 5.48 -1.87
CA HIS A 327 12.83 5.59 -0.60
C HIS A 327 12.78 4.29 0.21
N GLU A 328 11.65 3.55 0.22
CA GLU A 328 11.60 2.23 0.84
C GLU A 328 12.62 1.29 0.19
N LEU A 329 12.64 1.21 -1.14
CA LEU A 329 13.61 0.39 -1.87
C LEU A 329 15.04 0.70 -1.49
N LYS A 330 15.39 1.99 -1.37
CA LYS A 330 16.74 2.43 -0.98
C LYS A 330 17.07 2.15 0.48
N PHE A 331 16.08 2.15 1.39
CA PHE A 331 16.28 1.68 2.76
C PHE A 331 16.53 0.18 2.81
N LEU A 332 15.83 -0.64 2.00
CA LEU A 332 16.11 -2.08 1.88
C LEU A 332 17.54 -2.33 1.37
N GLU A 333 18.01 -1.55 0.38
CA GLU A 333 19.39 -1.61 -0.11
C GLU A 333 20.39 -1.28 1.01
N ALA A 334 20.18 -0.17 1.71
CA ALA A 334 21.06 0.25 2.79
C ALA A 334 21.11 -0.79 3.92
N GLU A 335 19.98 -1.37 4.29
CA GLU A 335 19.92 -2.42 5.29
C GLU A 335 20.66 -3.68 4.84
N ALA A 336 20.46 -4.12 3.59
CA ALA A 336 21.15 -5.30 3.05
C ALA A 336 22.67 -5.11 3.02
N LEU A 337 23.14 -3.95 2.56
CA LEU A 337 24.56 -3.60 2.57
C LEU A 337 25.14 -3.61 4.00
N CYS A 338 24.44 -3.00 4.95
CA CYS A 338 24.86 -2.95 6.34
C CYS A 338 24.96 -4.36 6.95
N ARG A 339 23.99 -5.23 6.70
CA ARG A 339 23.98 -6.61 7.19
C ARG A 339 25.12 -7.45 6.60
N LEU A 340 25.54 -7.15 5.37
CA LEU A 340 26.70 -7.78 4.73
C LEU A 340 28.06 -7.14 5.13
N GLY A 341 28.06 -6.15 6.03
CA GLY A 341 29.26 -5.43 6.44
C GLY A 341 29.85 -4.53 5.35
N ARG A 342 29.04 -4.14 4.36
CA ARG A 342 29.45 -3.25 3.25
C ARG A 342 29.10 -1.78 3.54
N ASP A 343 29.70 -0.85 2.79
CA ASP A 343 29.39 0.59 2.91
C ASP A 343 27.96 0.88 2.42
N ALA A 344 27.11 1.30 3.32
CA ALA A 344 25.70 1.63 3.09
C ALA A 344 25.42 3.13 3.00
N LYS A 345 26.44 3.99 3.13
CA LYS A 345 26.26 5.46 3.28
C LYS A 345 25.53 6.09 2.10
N SER A 346 25.90 5.72 0.87
CA SER A 346 25.27 6.29 -0.32
C SER A 346 23.81 5.89 -0.43
N ALA A 347 23.49 4.60 -0.26
CA ALA A 347 22.12 4.09 -0.31
C ALA A 347 21.24 4.70 0.80
N LEU A 348 21.77 4.81 2.03
CA LEU A 348 21.08 5.45 3.14
C LEU A 348 20.82 6.94 2.87
N LYS A 349 21.80 7.66 2.34
CA LYS A 349 21.62 9.08 1.98
C LYS A 349 20.53 9.25 0.92
N GLU A 350 20.55 8.43 -0.13
CA GLU A 350 19.52 8.47 -1.18
C GLU A 350 18.13 8.16 -0.61
N ALA A 351 18.01 7.16 0.26
CA ALA A 351 16.77 6.82 0.93
C ALA A 351 16.21 7.99 1.75
N VAL A 352 17.05 8.62 2.57
CA VAL A 352 16.66 9.75 3.41
C VAL A 352 16.24 10.95 2.56
N VAL A 353 17.03 11.30 1.54
CA VAL A 353 16.70 12.43 0.64
C VAL A 353 15.38 12.18 -0.09
N ALA A 354 15.18 10.99 -0.66
CA ALA A 354 13.94 10.65 -1.36
C ALA A 354 12.73 10.67 -0.41
N GLY A 355 12.88 10.18 0.83
CA GLY A 355 11.83 10.22 1.84
C GLY A 355 11.47 11.63 2.28
N LEU A 356 12.46 12.52 2.45
CA LEU A 356 12.22 13.93 2.78
C LEU A 356 11.52 14.68 1.64
N LEU A 357 11.94 14.46 0.39
CA LEU A 357 11.29 15.05 -0.79
C LEU A 357 9.83 14.57 -0.94
N ASN A 358 9.57 13.28 -0.69
CA ASN A 358 8.22 12.76 -0.70
C ASN A 358 7.35 13.43 0.39
N ALA A 359 7.87 13.58 1.59
CA ALA A 359 7.18 14.27 2.69
C ALA A 359 6.92 15.75 2.36
N GLU A 360 7.90 16.46 1.79
CA GLU A 360 7.75 17.86 1.39
C GLU A 360 6.66 18.03 0.31
N ASN A 361 6.64 17.15 -0.70
CA ASN A 361 5.60 17.15 -1.73
C ASN A 361 4.21 16.89 -1.13
N SER A 362 4.08 15.98 -0.17
CA SER A 362 2.83 15.73 0.54
C SER A 362 2.37 16.93 1.35
N PHE A 363 3.27 17.64 2.01
CA PHE A 363 2.94 18.89 2.75
C PHE A 363 2.49 20.02 1.81
N ILE A 364 3.11 20.16 0.65
CA ILE A 364 2.72 21.15 -0.35
C ILE A 364 1.31 20.83 -0.88
N ILE A 365 1.03 19.56 -1.18
CA ILE A 365 -0.29 19.11 -1.63
C ILE A 365 -1.34 19.39 -0.54
N SER A 366 -1.06 18.98 0.70
CA SER A 366 -1.97 19.20 1.83
C SER A 366 -2.28 20.69 2.06
N ARG A 367 -1.28 21.57 1.93
CA ARG A 367 -1.48 23.02 2.06
C ARG A 367 -2.31 23.61 0.92
N LYS A 368 -2.21 23.04 -0.29
CA LYS A 368 -3.09 23.43 -1.42
C LYS A 368 -4.53 22.99 -1.19
N ASP A 369 -4.73 21.82 -0.59
CA ASP A 369 -6.06 21.30 -0.30
C ASP A 369 -6.77 22.09 0.82
N LEU A 370 -6.02 22.72 1.70
CA LEU A 370 -6.52 23.70 2.67
C LEU A 370 -6.89 25.04 2.02
N GLY A 371 -6.46 25.27 0.80
CA GLY A 371 -6.64 26.42 -0.05
C GLY A 371 -7.83 26.45 -0.91
#